data_bfa7897e2beb0deb8145043c4179c26f
#
_entry.id   bfa7897e2beb0deb8145043c4179c26f
#
_cell.length_a   1.000
_cell.length_b   1.000
_cell.length_c   1.000
_cell.angle_alpha   90.00
_cell.angle_beta   90.00
_cell.angle_gamma   90.00
#
_symmetry.space_group_name_H-M   'P 1'
#
loop_
_entity.id
_entity.type
_entity.pdbx_description
1 polymer ?
#
loop_
_entity_poly.entity_id
_entity_poly.type
_entity_poly.pdbx_seq_one_letter_code
_entity_poly.pdbx_strand_id
1 'polypeptide(L)'
;MIKRVILLTSSFPYGQGEQFLETEMKYYNNIDLTILPKIKSEKVRAISTEIKVDDFIANHSFKSSKFIYLFKSLGDKTFYKELSLSNFFNIKKIKFFFSSIYLYEMYYELFTEYFSQLEDIENVVIYTYWHDEATYALQSLKQKYNYKIVSRIHRGDLYQEEKSFSYMPLKKQFTDNLDALYTITESANSYLEKTYGFKKRVLKVSRLGVEDRKIVSKKSSNSSLYILSCSFLTEVKQVDKLIVSIKKLSQKNRRLKIVWRHIGDGVLLNKLSALAKREFEGIDNIEYEFLGSYENWEVYEYYKNNPIDVFVNTSLSEGVPVSIMEAMSCHIPIIAPNVGGVSDMVVNEYNGYLLSKECQVQEIVDALSRSDFFKQDKIRKNSYNLFLEKYNAEKNYKIFVEDIVI
;
A
#
# COMPACT_ATOMS: atom_id res chain seq x y z
N MET A 1 18.16 -1.55 27.20
CA MET A 1 18.95 -0.71 26.28
C MET A 1 17.95 0.05 25.42
N ILE A 2 18.03 1.38 25.41
CA ILE A 2 17.21 2.19 24.51
C ILE A 2 17.73 1.90 23.12
N LYS A 3 16.90 1.30 22.27
CA LYS A 3 17.28 1.05 20.88
C LYS A 3 16.91 2.28 20.08
N ARG A 4 17.87 2.75 19.33
CA ARG A 4 17.70 3.85 18.39
C ARG A 4 17.27 3.28 17.04
N VAL A 5 16.21 3.82 16.47
CA VAL A 5 15.73 3.48 15.13
C VAL A 5 15.89 4.70 14.23
N ILE A 6 16.53 4.51 13.08
CA ILE A 6 16.57 5.50 12.00
C ILE A 6 15.68 4.99 10.88
N LEU A 7 14.56 5.67 10.67
CA LEU A 7 13.57 5.33 9.64
C LEU A 7 13.81 6.16 8.38
N LEU A 8 14.25 5.50 7.33
CA LEU A 8 14.39 6.12 6.00
C LEU A 8 13.06 6.07 5.26
N THR A 9 12.53 7.23 4.88
CA THR A 9 11.29 7.39 4.14
C THR A 9 11.51 8.00 2.77
N SER A 10 10.52 7.93 1.88
CA SER A 10 10.59 8.68 0.61
C SER A 10 10.43 10.16 0.87
N SER A 11 9.37 10.55 1.56
CA SER A 11 9.09 11.96 1.88
C SER A 11 8.46 12.16 3.26
N PHE A 12 7.89 11.15 3.90
CA PHE A 12 7.26 11.32 5.21
C PHE A 12 8.26 11.91 6.23
N PRO A 13 7.87 12.96 7.01
CA PRO A 13 6.53 13.50 7.22
C PRO A 13 6.06 14.54 6.20
N TYR A 14 6.79 14.76 5.11
CA TYR A 14 6.44 15.72 4.07
C TYR A 14 5.48 15.11 3.03
N GLY A 15 4.68 15.98 2.37
CA GLY A 15 3.80 15.59 1.27
C GLY A 15 2.60 14.74 1.70
N GLN A 16 2.04 13.96 0.77
CA GLN A 16 0.82 13.15 0.98
C GLN A 16 1.05 11.64 0.81
N GLY A 17 2.23 11.19 0.41
CA GLY A 17 2.58 9.77 0.29
C GLY A 17 2.78 9.10 1.66
N GLU A 18 2.96 7.79 1.69
CA GLU A 18 3.34 7.02 2.90
C GLU A 18 2.36 7.17 4.08
N GLN A 19 1.05 7.24 3.79
CA GLN A 19 -0.01 7.49 4.80
C GLN A 19 -0.02 6.49 5.95
N PHE A 20 0.38 5.24 5.71
CA PHE A 20 0.44 4.23 6.76
C PHE A 20 1.43 4.54 7.87
N LEU A 21 2.45 5.36 7.59
CA LEU A 21 3.42 5.76 8.61
C LEU A 21 2.79 6.64 9.69
N GLU A 22 1.74 7.41 9.39
CA GLU A 22 1.02 8.19 10.42
C GLU A 22 0.48 7.29 11.54
N THR A 23 -0.05 6.14 11.15
CA THR A 23 -0.57 5.16 12.11
C THR A 23 0.55 4.38 12.77
N GLU A 24 1.58 3.97 12.01
CA GLU A 24 2.72 3.20 12.52
C GLU A 24 3.51 3.98 13.57
N MET A 25 3.71 5.30 13.38
CA MET A 25 4.46 6.16 14.31
C MET A 25 3.89 6.15 15.74
N LYS A 26 2.62 5.89 15.92
CA LYS A 26 1.96 5.82 17.24
C LYS A 26 2.46 4.67 18.12
N TYR A 27 3.19 3.71 17.55
CA TYR A 27 3.64 2.50 18.24
C TYR A 27 5.13 2.49 18.59
N TYR A 28 5.87 3.58 18.33
CA TYR A 28 7.28 3.72 18.69
C TYR A 28 7.50 4.31 20.11
N ASN A 29 6.56 4.06 21.01
CA ASN A 29 6.67 4.53 22.39
C ASN A 29 7.96 4.02 23.06
N ASN A 30 8.70 4.92 23.73
CA ASN A 30 9.97 4.63 24.41
C ASN A 30 11.11 4.16 23.48
N ILE A 31 11.04 4.50 22.19
CA ILE A 31 12.09 4.23 21.21
C ILE A 31 12.62 5.58 20.70
N ASP A 32 13.94 5.77 20.71
CA ASP A 32 14.56 6.96 20.10
C ASP A 32 14.43 6.81 18.57
N LEU A 33 13.38 7.39 18.01
CA LEU A 33 13.07 7.34 16.59
C LEU A 33 13.50 8.62 15.90
N THR A 34 14.34 8.46 14.88
CA THR A 34 14.70 9.54 13.94
C THR A 34 14.19 9.20 12.55
N ILE A 35 13.36 10.08 11.97
CA ILE A 35 12.91 9.97 10.58
C ILE A 35 13.92 10.69 9.69
N LEU A 36 14.36 10.00 8.62
CA LEU A 36 15.33 10.49 7.65
C LEU A 36 14.68 10.51 6.26
N PRO A 37 13.99 11.61 5.86
CA PRO A 37 13.32 11.70 4.58
C PRO A 37 14.33 11.88 3.43
N LYS A 38 14.06 11.24 2.28
CA LYS A 38 14.87 11.42 1.06
C LYS A 38 14.50 12.69 0.29
N ILE A 39 13.25 13.14 0.42
CA ILE A 39 12.71 14.32 -0.29
C ILE A 39 11.91 15.17 0.71
N LYS A 40 12.07 16.48 0.61
CA LYS A 40 11.36 17.49 1.39
C LYS A 40 10.36 18.24 0.53
N SER A 41 9.21 18.60 1.10
CA SER A 41 8.22 19.48 0.48
C SER A 41 7.64 20.47 1.50
N GLU A 42 6.88 21.45 1.03
CA GLU A 42 6.31 22.50 1.89
C GLU A 42 5.26 21.98 2.87
N LYS A 43 4.47 20.98 2.47
CA LYS A 43 3.42 20.42 3.32
C LYS A 43 4.02 19.43 4.31
N VAL A 44 3.93 19.76 5.60
CA VAL A 44 4.40 18.92 6.71
C VAL A 44 3.20 18.36 7.47
N ARG A 45 3.24 17.07 7.77
CA ARG A 45 2.23 16.42 8.62
C ARG A 45 2.59 16.55 10.08
N ALA A 46 1.57 16.64 10.93
CA ALA A 46 1.76 16.60 12.36
C ALA A 46 2.24 15.21 12.80
N ILE A 47 3.37 15.17 13.49
CA ILE A 47 3.92 13.98 14.14
C ILE A 47 4.17 14.31 15.62
N SER A 48 4.35 13.28 16.47
CA SER A 48 4.70 13.49 17.88
C SER A 48 6.00 14.30 17.99
N THR A 49 6.04 15.22 18.95
CA THR A 49 7.24 16.04 19.26
C THR A 49 8.42 15.22 19.79
N GLU A 50 8.17 13.99 20.21
CA GLU A 50 9.21 13.05 20.65
C GLU A 50 9.98 12.42 19.48
N ILE A 51 9.42 12.45 18.26
CA ILE A 51 10.02 11.91 17.05
C ILE A 51 10.90 12.97 16.40
N LYS A 52 12.17 12.66 16.21
CA LYS A 52 13.12 13.55 15.54
C LYS A 52 12.97 13.43 14.01
N VAL A 53 13.07 14.55 13.30
CA VAL A 53 13.18 14.57 11.83
C VAL A 53 14.52 15.15 11.48
N ASP A 54 15.29 14.40 10.73
CA ASP A 54 16.62 14.83 10.26
C ASP A 54 16.60 14.93 8.72
N ASP A 55 16.67 16.14 8.24
CA ASP A 55 16.60 16.45 6.80
C ASP A 55 17.93 16.26 6.07
N PHE A 56 18.95 15.64 6.69
CA PHE A 56 20.28 15.52 6.11
C PHE A 56 20.25 14.98 4.66
N ILE A 57 19.60 13.84 4.44
CA ILE A 57 19.50 13.24 3.10
C ILE A 57 18.73 14.15 2.14
N ALA A 58 17.59 14.68 2.55
CA ALA A 58 16.76 15.56 1.70
C ALA A 58 17.52 16.84 1.29
N ASN A 59 18.35 17.38 2.18
CA ASN A 59 19.12 18.58 1.92
C ASN A 59 20.36 18.36 1.04
N HIS A 60 20.89 17.13 0.98
CA HIS A 60 22.13 16.80 0.27
C HIS A 60 21.91 15.96 -1.00
N SER A 61 20.76 15.29 -1.15
CA SER A 61 20.44 14.53 -2.35
C SER A 61 20.43 15.41 -3.60
N PHE A 62 20.90 14.84 -4.72
CA PHE A 62 20.87 15.44 -6.06
C PHE A 62 21.72 16.73 -6.25
N LYS A 63 22.58 17.11 -5.31
CA LYS A 63 23.43 18.30 -5.45
C LYS A 63 24.61 18.10 -6.41
N SER A 64 25.11 16.87 -6.54
CA SER A 64 26.25 16.56 -7.40
C SER A 64 25.83 16.11 -8.79
N SER A 65 26.73 16.34 -9.78
CA SER A 65 26.47 15.90 -11.16
C SER A 65 26.38 14.39 -11.27
N LYS A 66 25.37 13.89 -12.02
CA LYS A 66 25.20 12.46 -12.33
C LYS A 66 26.44 11.82 -12.93
N PHE A 67 27.22 12.56 -13.71
CA PHE A 67 28.43 12.05 -14.32
C PHE A 67 29.53 11.69 -13.31
N ILE A 68 29.63 12.39 -12.19
CA ILE A 68 30.60 12.09 -11.14
C ILE A 68 30.34 10.71 -10.54
N TYR A 69 29.07 10.42 -10.22
CA TYR A 69 28.69 9.14 -9.63
C TYR A 69 28.81 7.98 -10.62
N LEU A 70 28.46 8.20 -11.89
CA LEU A 70 28.68 7.19 -12.94
C LEU A 70 30.15 6.89 -13.17
N PHE A 71 31.01 7.88 -13.05
CA PHE A 71 32.47 7.67 -13.12
C PHE A 71 32.99 6.87 -11.91
N LYS A 72 32.49 7.17 -10.71
CA LYS A 72 32.82 6.42 -9.48
C LYS A 72 32.36 4.95 -9.60
N SER A 73 31.20 4.70 -10.19
CA SER A 73 30.66 3.34 -10.34
C SER A 73 31.56 2.43 -11.21
N LEU A 74 32.37 2.97 -12.10
CA LEU A 74 33.32 2.15 -12.89
C LEU A 74 34.38 1.47 -12.01
N GLY A 75 34.57 1.93 -10.77
CA GLY A 75 35.44 1.28 -9.77
C GLY A 75 34.69 0.28 -8.88
N ASP A 76 33.36 0.20 -8.95
CA ASP A 76 32.54 -0.65 -8.07
C ASP A 76 32.21 -2.01 -8.71
N LYS A 77 32.38 -3.09 -7.96
CA LYS A 77 32.01 -4.45 -8.36
C LYS A 77 30.52 -4.60 -8.63
N THR A 78 29.68 -3.80 -7.95
CA THR A 78 28.21 -3.78 -8.10
C THR A 78 27.81 -3.43 -9.53
N PHE A 79 28.51 -2.45 -10.14
CA PHE A 79 28.28 -2.07 -11.52
C PHE A 79 28.51 -3.24 -12.49
N TYR A 80 29.67 -3.91 -12.42
CA TYR A 80 30.00 -5.01 -13.33
C TYR A 80 29.15 -6.25 -13.11
N LYS A 81 28.76 -6.51 -11.85
CA LYS A 81 27.88 -7.61 -11.52
C LYS A 81 26.46 -7.38 -12.09
N GLU A 82 25.94 -6.14 -12.00
CA GLU A 82 24.64 -5.84 -12.64
C GLU A 82 24.72 -5.90 -14.15
N LEU A 83 25.82 -5.43 -14.73
CA LEU A 83 26.04 -5.51 -16.17
C LEU A 83 26.03 -6.97 -16.65
N SER A 84 26.60 -7.90 -15.89
CA SER A 84 26.59 -9.33 -16.21
C SER A 84 25.23 -10.02 -16.03
N LEU A 85 24.40 -9.52 -15.11
CA LEU A 85 23.07 -10.06 -14.80
C LEU A 85 21.97 -9.56 -15.77
N SER A 86 22.26 -8.48 -16.49
CA SER A 86 21.29 -7.76 -17.31
C SER A 86 21.51 -8.02 -18.78
N ASN A 87 20.46 -8.54 -19.47
CA ASN A 87 20.47 -8.61 -20.93
C ASN A 87 20.08 -7.25 -21.53
N PHE A 88 21.09 -6.45 -21.89
CA PHE A 88 20.92 -5.08 -22.40
C PHE A 88 20.63 -5.00 -23.90
N PHE A 89 19.63 -5.72 -24.41
CA PHE A 89 19.16 -5.52 -25.78
C PHE A 89 18.27 -4.29 -25.99
N ASN A 90 18.00 -3.51 -24.92
CA ASN A 90 17.07 -2.37 -24.98
C ASN A 90 17.70 -1.11 -24.35
N ILE A 91 17.83 -0.04 -25.15
CA ILE A 91 18.38 1.26 -24.73
C ILE A 91 17.65 1.85 -23.50
N LYS A 92 16.35 1.59 -23.36
CA LYS A 92 15.60 2.10 -22.20
C LYS A 92 15.93 1.35 -20.93
N LYS A 93 16.27 0.05 -20.97
CA LYS A 93 16.81 -0.70 -19.83
C LYS A 93 18.16 -0.13 -19.39
N ILE A 94 19.00 0.27 -20.35
CA ILE A 94 20.28 0.90 -20.08
C ILE A 94 20.11 2.21 -19.30
N LYS A 95 19.15 3.05 -19.67
CA LYS A 95 18.85 4.28 -18.90
C LYS A 95 18.43 3.98 -17.48
N PHE A 96 17.59 2.95 -17.29
CA PHE A 96 17.15 2.52 -15.97
C PHE A 96 18.31 2.01 -15.12
N PHE A 97 19.18 1.19 -15.69
CA PHE A 97 20.39 0.71 -15.05
C PHE A 97 21.30 1.88 -14.60
N PHE A 98 21.64 2.81 -15.48
CA PHE A 98 22.49 3.96 -15.12
C PHE A 98 21.82 4.87 -14.08
N SER A 99 20.50 5.02 -14.13
CA SER A 99 19.78 5.77 -13.10
C SER A 99 19.87 5.11 -11.73
N SER A 100 19.71 3.80 -11.65
CA SER A 100 19.83 3.04 -10.41
C SER A 100 21.25 3.04 -9.86
N ILE A 101 22.25 2.85 -10.71
CA ILE A 101 23.66 2.94 -10.30
C ILE A 101 23.99 4.32 -9.76
N TYR A 102 23.54 5.37 -10.45
CA TYR A 102 23.72 6.75 -9.96
C TYR A 102 23.10 6.95 -8.57
N LEU A 103 21.88 6.49 -8.35
CA LEU A 103 21.18 6.61 -7.05
C LEU A 103 21.90 5.81 -5.96
N TYR A 104 22.30 4.59 -6.28
CA TYR A 104 23.05 3.73 -5.36
C TYR A 104 24.35 4.40 -4.89
N GLU A 105 25.18 4.88 -5.82
CA GLU A 105 26.45 5.56 -5.49
C GLU A 105 26.23 6.85 -4.70
N MET A 106 25.24 7.64 -5.10
CA MET A 106 24.86 8.86 -4.39
C MET A 106 24.46 8.55 -2.93
N TYR A 107 23.60 7.57 -2.71
CA TYR A 107 23.18 7.19 -1.36
C TYR A 107 24.33 6.56 -0.56
N TYR A 108 25.19 5.79 -1.19
CA TYR A 108 26.35 5.22 -0.54
C TYR A 108 27.28 6.33 0.03
N GLU A 109 27.53 7.37 -0.75
CA GLU A 109 28.34 8.51 -0.30
C GLU A 109 27.64 9.31 0.80
N LEU A 110 26.35 9.64 0.62
CA LEU A 110 25.57 10.38 1.60
C LEU A 110 25.46 9.64 2.95
N PHE A 111 25.21 8.34 2.92
CA PHE A 111 25.17 7.58 4.17
C PHE A 111 26.55 7.40 4.80
N THR A 112 27.62 7.33 4.00
CA THR A 112 28.98 7.32 4.54
C THR A 112 29.28 8.61 5.29
N GLU A 113 28.89 9.77 4.74
CA GLU A 113 29.03 11.07 5.39
C GLU A 113 28.14 11.16 6.64
N TYR A 114 26.88 10.76 6.52
CA TYR A 114 25.91 10.77 7.64
C TYR A 114 26.40 9.92 8.82
N PHE A 115 26.86 8.70 8.54
CA PHE A 115 27.32 7.78 9.58
C PHE A 115 28.64 8.23 10.24
N SER A 116 29.46 9.01 9.56
CA SER A 116 30.66 9.58 10.16
C SER A 116 30.36 10.60 11.28
N GLN A 117 29.13 11.10 11.33
CA GLN A 117 28.63 12.05 12.34
C GLN A 117 27.86 11.37 13.48
N LEU A 118 27.57 10.06 13.37
CA LEU A 118 26.83 9.30 14.37
C LEU A 118 27.77 8.59 15.33
N GLU A 119 27.44 8.67 16.61
CA GLU A 119 28.04 7.84 17.65
C GLU A 119 27.26 6.52 17.78
N ASP A 120 27.93 5.45 18.16
CA ASP A 120 27.33 4.14 18.51
C ASP A 120 26.42 3.54 17.43
N ILE A 121 26.80 3.66 16.16
CA ILE A 121 25.97 3.20 15.02
C ILE A 121 25.69 1.70 15.06
N GLU A 122 26.55 0.87 15.68
CA GLU A 122 26.33 -0.57 15.88
C GLU A 122 25.12 -0.88 16.77
N ASN A 123 24.66 0.08 17.59
CA ASN A 123 23.47 -0.02 18.40
C ASN A 123 22.20 0.52 17.73
N VAL A 124 22.30 0.90 16.45
CA VAL A 124 21.20 1.47 15.66
C VAL A 124 20.52 0.41 14.81
N VAL A 125 19.19 0.48 14.74
CA VAL A 125 18.40 -0.22 13.72
C VAL A 125 18.10 0.77 12.61
N ILE A 126 18.54 0.47 11.40
CA ILE A 126 18.16 1.23 10.22
C ILE A 126 16.96 0.53 9.59
N TYR A 127 15.84 1.23 9.54
CA TYR A 127 14.62 0.75 8.92
C TYR A 127 14.34 1.53 7.64
N THR A 128 14.33 0.88 6.48
CA THR A 128 13.94 1.50 5.22
C THR A 128 12.49 1.15 4.88
N TYR A 129 11.66 2.17 4.70
CA TYR A 129 10.24 1.97 4.37
C TYR A 129 10.03 1.45 2.94
N TRP A 130 11.00 1.70 2.06
CA TRP A 130 11.04 1.23 0.66
C TRP A 130 12.31 0.43 0.42
N HIS A 131 12.18 -0.66 -0.35
CA HIS A 131 13.31 -1.53 -0.70
C HIS A 131 13.90 -1.14 -2.06
N ASP A 132 14.64 -0.04 -2.08
CA ASP A 132 15.19 0.62 -3.25
C ASP A 132 16.72 0.83 -3.18
N GLU A 133 17.28 1.66 -4.07
CA GLU A 133 18.71 1.93 -4.19
C GLU A 133 19.34 2.45 -2.89
N ALA A 134 18.58 3.20 -2.09
CA ALA A 134 19.05 3.64 -0.78
C ALA A 134 19.25 2.45 0.17
N THR A 135 18.32 1.47 0.15
CA THR A 135 18.46 0.23 0.90
C THR A 135 19.66 -0.60 0.44
N TYR A 136 19.94 -0.64 -0.87
CA TYR A 136 21.09 -1.38 -1.40
C TYR A 136 22.41 -0.74 -0.97
N ALA A 137 22.51 0.59 -0.99
CA ALA A 137 23.67 1.34 -0.50
C ALA A 137 23.91 1.05 1.00
N LEU A 138 22.85 1.06 1.80
CA LEU A 138 22.92 0.70 3.21
C LEU A 138 23.37 -0.75 3.42
N GLN A 139 22.89 -1.72 2.63
CA GLN A 139 23.37 -3.10 2.73
C GLN A 139 24.88 -3.22 2.46
N SER A 140 25.42 -2.43 1.54
CA SER A 140 26.88 -2.38 1.27
C SER A 140 27.66 -1.78 2.43
N LEU A 141 27.15 -0.72 3.05
CA LEU A 141 27.78 -0.05 4.19
C LEU A 141 27.74 -0.87 5.50
N LYS A 142 26.82 -1.83 5.62
CA LYS A 142 26.72 -2.69 6.79
C LYS A 142 28.03 -3.42 7.12
N GLN A 143 28.79 -3.78 6.09
CA GLN A 143 30.11 -4.42 6.30
C GLN A 143 31.12 -3.52 7.01
N LYS A 144 30.98 -2.19 6.84
CA LYS A 144 31.87 -1.20 7.46
C LYS A 144 31.42 -0.79 8.85
N TYR A 145 30.11 -0.66 9.08
CA TYR A 145 29.54 -0.02 10.28
C TYR A 145 28.78 -0.95 11.21
N ASN A 146 28.53 -2.21 10.82
CA ASN A 146 27.96 -3.30 11.63
C ASN A 146 26.61 -2.98 12.37
N TYR A 147 25.73 -2.21 11.73
CA TYR A 147 24.37 -1.94 12.24
C TYR A 147 23.37 -3.01 11.84
N LYS A 148 22.21 -3.04 12.50
CA LYS A 148 21.05 -3.84 12.06
C LYS A 148 20.31 -3.10 10.96
N ILE A 149 20.01 -3.77 9.84
CA ILE A 149 19.21 -3.20 8.75
C ILE A 149 17.98 -4.05 8.46
N VAL A 150 16.84 -3.43 8.53
CA VAL A 150 15.55 -4.02 8.14
C VAL A 150 14.90 -3.17 7.05
N SER A 151 14.15 -3.80 6.17
CA SER A 151 13.47 -3.09 5.09
C SER A 151 12.02 -3.55 5.00
N ARG A 152 11.12 -2.66 4.63
CA ARG A 152 9.78 -3.03 4.19
C ARG A 152 9.71 -2.92 2.67
N ILE A 153 8.89 -3.77 2.06
CA ILE A 153 8.68 -3.75 0.62
C ILE A 153 7.18 -3.69 0.33
N HIS A 154 6.82 -2.83 -0.60
CA HIS A 154 5.46 -2.59 -1.03
C HIS A 154 5.29 -3.02 -2.49
N ARG A 155 4.07 -2.92 -3.02
CA ARG A 155 3.80 -3.28 -4.41
C ARG A 155 4.71 -2.59 -5.41
N GLY A 156 4.94 -1.29 -5.24
CA GLY A 156 5.69 -0.47 -6.20
C GLY A 156 7.17 -0.83 -6.34
N ASP A 157 7.76 -1.40 -5.31
CA ASP A 157 9.14 -1.86 -5.26
C ASP A 157 9.28 -3.39 -5.18
N LEU A 158 8.16 -4.14 -5.33
CA LEU A 158 8.12 -5.60 -5.29
C LEU A 158 8.09 -6.22 -6.69
N TYR A 159 7.05 -5.89 -7.47
CA TYR A 159 6.75 -6.58 -8.74
C TYR A 159 7.46 -5.94 -9.91
N GLN A 160 8.42 -6.66 -10.51
CA GLN A 160 9.15 -6.15 -11.67
C GLN A 160 8.27 -6.01 -12.92
N GLU A 161 7.21 -6.82 -13.03
CA GLU A 161 6.28 -6.80 -14.16
C GLU A 161 5.50 -5.48 -14.24
N GLU A 162 5.39 -4.77 -13.13
CA GLU A 162 4.75 -3.45 -13.06
C GLU A 162 5.70 -2.30 -13.45
N LYS A 163 6.98 -2.59 -13.60
CA LYS A 163 7.97 -1.62 -14.05
C LYS A 163 8.16 -1.71 -15.56
N SER A 164 8.54 -0.59 -16.14
CA SER A 164 8.93 -0.56 -17.54
C SER A 164 10.02 -1.62 -17.81
N PHE A 165 9.79 -2.45 -18.81
CA PHE A 165 10.70 -3.53 -19.22
C PHE A 165 10.84 -4.71 -18.25
N SER A 166 9.92 -4.85 -17.27
CA SER A 166 9.97 -5.91 -16.27
C SER A 166 11.37 -6.05 -15.63
N TYR A 167 11.95 -4.92 -15.23
CA TYR A 167 13.32 -4.86 -14.72
C TYR A 167 13.41 -3.91 -13.52
N MET A 168 13.98 -4.41 -12.43
CA MET A 168 14.38 -3.66 -11.24
C MET A 168 15.88 -3.85 -11.04
N PRO A 169 16.70 -2.85 -11.41
CA PRO A 169 18.15 -2.92 -11.27
C PRO A 169 18.59 -3.21 -9.85
N LEU A 170 19.74 -3.85 -9.70
CA LEU A 170 20.44 -4.16 -8.46
C LEU A 170 19.73 -5.14 -7.52
N LYS A 171 18.41 -5.29 -7.56
CA LYS A 171 17.64 -6.07 -6.59
C LYS A 171 18.14 -7.51 -6.42
N LYS A 172 18.53 -8.18 -7.52
CA LYS A 172 19.08 -9.55 -7.47
C LYS A 172 20.42 -9.65 -6.76
N GLN A 173 21.15 -8.55 -6.64
CA GLN A 173 22.45 -8.53 -5.96
C GLN A 173 22.33 -8.35 -4.45
N PHE A 174 21.23 -7.75 -3.98
CA PHE A 174 21.03 -7.34 -2.60
C PHE A 174 19.95 -8.15 -1.90
N THR A 175 20.13 -9.47 -1.88
CA THR A 175 19.14 -10.43 -1.33
C THR A 175 19.52 -10.98 0.06
N ASP A 176 20.75 -10.80 0.52
CA ASP A 176 21.29 -11.52 1.68
C ASP A 176 21.79 -10.64 2.85
N ASN A 177 22.17 -9.38 2.60
CA ASN A 177 22.77 -8.49 3.61
C ASN A 177 21.75 -7.70 4.44
N LEU A 178 20.52 -8.22 4.54
CA LEU A 178 19.45 -7.72 5.40
C LEU A 178 19.29 -8.62 6.62
N ASP A 179 18.94 -8.03 7.76
CA ASP A 179 18.50 -8.78 8.94
C ASP A 179 17.06 -9.24 8.77
N ALA A 180 16.20 -8.41 8.18
CA ALA A 180 14.86 -8.81 7.76
C ALA A 180 14.33 -7.95 6.59
N LEU A 181 13.55 -8.58 5.70
CA LEU A 181 12.72 -7.91 4.70
C LEU A 181 11.24 -8.22 5.00
N TYR A 182 10.50 -7.17 5.33
CA TYR A 182 9.08 -7.28 5.68
C TYR A 182 8.21 -7.06 4.46
N THR A 183 7.50 -8.09 4.07
CA THR A 183 6.43 -8.01 3.06
C THR A 183 5.08 -7.79 3.72
N ILE A 184 4.10 -7.35 2.93
CA ILE A 184 2.73 -7.11 3.42
C ILE A 184 1.79 -8.31 3.19
N THR A 185 2.24 -9.35 2.48
CA THR A 185 1.49 -10.58 2.19
C THR A 185 2.40 -11.79 2.07
N GLU A 186 1.88 -13.00 2.31
CA GLU A 186 2.62 -14.26 2.12
C GLU A 186 3.00 -14.51 0.65
N SER A 187 2.12 -14.10 -0.28
CA SER A 187 2.39 -14.24 -1.71
C SER A 187 3.59 -13.40 -2.17
N ALA A 188 3.83 -12.27 -1.52
CA ALA A 188 5.00 -11.42 -1.77
C ALA A 188 6.31 -12.13 -1.39
N ASN A 189 6.35 -12.87 -0.27
CA ASN A 189 7.50 -13.68 0.10
C ASN A 189 7.81 -14.73 -0.97
N SER A 190 6.78 -15.47 -1.41
CA SER A 190 6.92 -16.49 -2.45
C SER A 190 7.40 -15.89 -3.78
N TYR A 191 6.96 -14.69 -4.11
CA TYR A 191 7.42 -13.97 -5.29
C TYR A 191 8.91 -13.58 -5.19
N LEU A 192 9.34 -13.04 -4.05
CA LEU A 192 10.72 -12.63 -3.80
C LEU A 192 11.69 -13.82 -3.87
N GLU A 193 11.32 -14.96 -3.27
CA GLU A 193 12.10 -16.20 -3.35
C GLU A 193 12.28 -16.65 -4.81
N LYS A 194 11.19 -16.74 -5.56
CA LYS A 194 11.19 -17.28 -6.94
C LYS A 194 11.85 -16.33 -7.94
N THR A 195 11.59 -15.02 -7.83
CA THR A 195 12.00 -14.05 -8.84
C THR A 195 13.40 -13.51 -8.62
N TYR A 196 13.76 -13.26 -7.35
CA TYR A 196 15.02 -12.61 -7.00
C TYR A 196 15.99 -13.49 -6.23
N GLY A 197 15.53 -14.62 -5.67
CA GLY A 197 16.37 -15.53 -4.91
C GLY A 197 16.59 -15.12 -3.45
N PHE A 198 15.69 -14.35 -2.87
CA PHE A 198 15.73 -14.04 -1.43
C PHE A 198 15.64 -15.32 -0.61
N LYS A 199 16.43 -15.43 0.46
CA LYS A 199 16.39 -16.56 1.38
C LYS A 199 15.23 -16.41 2.36
N LYS A 200 14.51 -17.51 2.64
CA LYS A 200 13.38 -17.51 3.58
C LYS A 200 13.70 -16.91 4.94
N ARG A 201 14.94 -17.10 5.43
CA ARG A 201 15.39 -16.62 6.74
C ARG A 201 15.29 -15.10 6.91
N VAL A 202 15.39 -14.33 5.81
CA VAL A 202 15.31 -12.86 5.84
C VAL A 202 13.89 -12.35 5.57
N LEU A 203 12.99 -13.20 5.07
CA LEU A 203 11.64 -12.81 4.68
C LEU A 203 10.68 -12.98 5.87
N LYS A 204 10.01 -11.90 6.22
CA LYS A 204 8.97 -11.85 7.24
C LYS A 204 7.72 -11.19 6.69
N VAL A 205 6.54 -11.56 7.21
CA VAL A 205 5.30 -10.89 6.86
C VAL A 205 4.93 -9.92 7.98
N SER A 206 4.78 -8.64 7.64
CA SER A 206 4.25 -7.63 8.52
C SER A 206 3.14 -6.88 7.78
N ARG A 207 1.90 -7.30 8.03
CA ARG A 207 0.73 -6.70 7.38
C ARG A 207 0.54 -5.26 7.83
N LEU A 208 0.09 -4.43 6.91
CA LEU A 208 -0.42 -3.11 7.23
C LEU A 208 -1.73 -3.23 8.01
N GLY A 209 -2.18 -2.14 8.60
CA GLY A 209 -3.44 -2.13 9.32
C GLY A 209 -4.06 -0.74 9.39
N VAL A 210 -5.35 -0.71 9.75
CA VAL A 210 -6.08 0.51 10.08
C VAL A 210 -6.55 0.46 11.53
N GLU A 211 -6.83 1.61 12.10
CA GLU A 211 -7.31 1.71 13.48
C GLU A 211 -8.70 1.10 13.63
N ASP A 212 -8.88 0.37 14.71
CA ASP A 212 -10.20 -0.12 15.10
C ASP A 212 -10.96 0.97 15.86
N ARG A 213 -11.81 1.68 15.16
CA ARG A 213 -12.64 2.76 15.72
C ARG A 213 -13.92 2.25 16.41
N LYS A 214 -14.10 0.93 16.52
CA LYS A 214 -15.26 0.29 17.17
C LYS A 214 -16.61 0.73 16.57
N ILE A 215 -16.64 0.98 15.28
CA ILE A 215 -17.83 1.37 14.54
C ILE A 215 -18.50 0.12 13.99
N VAL A 216 -19.80 -0.02 14.23
CA VAL A 216 -20.67 -1.02 13.59
C VAL A 216 -21.58 -0.30 12.62
N SER A 217 -21.33 -0.42 11.33
CA SER A 217 -22.17 0.17 10.30
C SER A 217 -23.58 -0.44 10.33
N LYS A 218 -24.59 0.38 10.08
CA LYS A 218 -25.99 -0.04 10.03
C LYS A 218 -26.26 -0.83 8.74
N LYS A 219 -27.19 -1.77 8.80
CA LYS A 219 -27.74 -2.44 7.62
C LYS A 219 -29.05 -1.77 7.18
N SER A 220 -29.38 -1.87 5.90
CA SER A 220 -30.62 -1.33 5.36
C SER A 220 -31.84 -2.24 5.63
N SER A 221 -33.02 -1.79 5.25
CA SER A 221 -34.23 -2.62 5.24
C SER A 221 -34.14 -3.75 4.19
N ASN A 222 -34.95 -4.78 4.32
CA ASN A 222 -34.92 -5.93 3.41
C ASN A 222 -35.32 -5.59 1.96
N SER A 223 -36.05 -4.48 1.75
CA SER A 223 -36.42 -3.99 0.42
C SER A 223 -35.39 -3.09 -0.26
N SER A 224 -34.25 -2.85 0.38
CA SER A 224 -33.21 -1.96 -0.12
C SER A 224 -31.84 -2.65 -0.15
N LEU A 225 -30.94 -2.17 -0.99
CA LEU A 225 -29.52 -2.56 -0.99
C LEU A 225 -28.66 -1.27 -1.06
N TYR A 226 -27.89 -1.05 -0.01
CA TYR A 226 -26.98 0.09 0.08
C TYR A 226 -25.56 -0.35 -0.25
N ILE A 227 -25.06 0.15 -1.38
CA ILE A 227 -23.74 -0.14 -1.94
C ILE A 227 -22.84 1.07 -1.69
N LEU A 228 -21.67 0.84 -1.14
CA LEU A 228 -20.62 1.87 -1.04
C LEU A 228 -19.40 1.44 -1.84
N SER A 229 -18.78 2.38 -2.53
CA SER A 229 -17.44 2.25 -3.11
C SER A 229 -16.60 3.46 -2.72
N CYS A 230 -15.29 3.24 -2.49
CA CYS A 230 -14.38 4.32 -2.11
C CYS A 230 -13.04 4.15 -2.83
N SER A 231 -12.71 5.09 -3.71
CA SER A 231 -11.44 5.10 -4.45
C SER A 231 -11.23 6.39 -5.23
N PHE A 232 -10.00 6.65 -5.66
CA PHE A 232 -9.76 7.64 -6.72
C PHE A 232 -10.45 7.22 -8.02
N LEU A 233 -11.04 8.17 -8.73
CA LEU A 233 -11.71 7.93 -10.02
C LEU A 233 -10.68 7.92 -11.17
N THR A 234 -10.07 6.75 -11.39
CA THR A 234 -9.08 6.46 -12.43
C THR A 234 -9.46 5.20 -13.20
N GLU A 235 -8.88 5.00 -14.38
CA GLU A 235 -9.16 3.83 -15.25
C GLU A 235 -8.90 2.49 -14.51
N VAL A 236 -7.89 2.43 -13.63
CA VAL A 236 -7.55 1.22 -12.87
C VAL A 236 -8.68 0.78 -11.92
N LYS A 237 -9.51 1.71 -11.45
CA LYS A 237 -10.57 1.45 -10.47
C LYS A 237 -11.86 0.92 -11.06
N GLN A 238 -12.04 1.02 -12.38
CA GLN A 238 -13.16 0.46 -13.16
C GLN A 238 -14.55 0.70 -12.55
N VAL A 239 -14.80 1.90 -12.03
CA VAL A 239 -16.10 2.28 -11.44
C VAL A 239 -17.23 2.27 -12.49
N ASP A 240 -16.91 2.40 -13.75
CA ASP A 240 -17.81 2.22 -14.90
C ASP A 240 -18.45 0.82 -14.91
N LYS A 241 -17.70 -0.24 -14.59
CA LYS A 241 -18.27 -1.60 -14.47
C LYS A 241 -19.32 -1.68 -13.36
N LEU A 242 -19.09 -1.01 -12.22
CA LEU A 242 -20.06 -0.96 -11.12
C LEU A 242 -21.34 -0.26 -11.55
N ILE A 243 -21.26 0.87 -12.26
CA ILE A 243 -22.41 1.59 -12.79
C ILE A 243 -23.26 0.69 -13.67
N VAL A 244 -22.66 0.00 -14.63
CA VAL A 244 -23.36 -0.91 -15.53
C VAL A 244 -23.95 -2.11 -14.77
N SER A 245 -23.26 -2.60 -13.74
CA SER A 245 -23.76 -3.71 -12.90
C SER A 245 -24.99 -3.30 -12.09
N ILE A 246 -25.00 -2.11 -11.51
CA ILE A 246 -26.15 -1.56 -10.77
C ILE A 246 -27.38 -1.44 -11.66
N LYS A 247 -27.22 -0.95 -12.89
CA LYS A 247 -28.33 -0.92 -13.88
C LYS A 247 -28.90 -2.31 -14.13
N LYS A 248 -28.04 -3.29 -14.44
CA LYS A 248 -28.49 -4.66 -14.73
C LYS A 248 -29.18 -5.30 -13.51
N LEU A 249 -28.65 -5.06 -12.29
CA LEU A 249 -29.27 -5.53 -11.07
C LEU A 249 -30.68 -4.95 -10.89
N SER A 250 -30.85 -3.65 -11.10
CA SER A 250 -32.12 -2.95 -11.03
C SER A 250 -33.16 -3.53 -12.00
N GLN A 251 -32.73 -3.82 -13.23
CA GLN A 251 -33.59 -4.44 -14.25
C GLN A 251 -34.00 -5.87 -13.87
N LYS A 252 -33.07 -6.64 -13.24
CA LYS A 252 -33.32 -8.01 -12.77
C LYS A 252 -34.29 -8.04 -11.56
N ASN A 253 -34.25 -7.02 -10.68
CA ASN A 253 -35.09 -6.91 -9.51
C ASN A 253 -35.65 -5.50 -9.31
N ARG A 254 -36.76 -5.20 -10.00
CA ARG A 254 -37.42 -3.89 -9.96
C ARG A 254 -38.00 -3.51 -8.60
N ARG A 255 -38.18 -4.48 -7.69
CA ARG A 255 -38.71 -4.23 -6.35
C ARG A 255 -37.64 -3.84 -5.34
N LEU A 256 -36.39 -4.14 -5.64
CA LEU A 256 -35.27 -3.79 -4.79
C LEU A 256 -34.89 -2.33 -5.00
N LYS A 257 -34.98 -1.50 -3.95
CA LYS A 257 -34.41 -0.15 -3.99
C LYS A 257 -32.89 -0.26 -3.87
N ILE A 258 -32.15 0.25 -4.84
CA ILE A 258 -30.68 0.26 -4.85
C ILE A 258 -30.21 1.68 -4.56
N VAL A 259 -29.39 1.84 -3.53
CA VAL A 259 -28.74 3.10 -3.19
C VAL A 259 -27.23 2.90 -3.33
N TRP A 260 -26.61 3.66 -4.22
CA TRP A 260 -25.17 3.64 -4.40
C TRP A 260 -24.55 4.98 -4.07
N ARG A 261 -23.48 4.94 -3.29
CA ARG A 261 -22.64 6.10 -2.99
C ARG A 261 -21.19 5.80 -3.34
N HIS A 262 -20.52 6.80 -3.90
CA HIS A 262 -19.09 6.72 -4.18
C HIS A 262 -18.36 7.83 -3.43
N ILE A 263 -17.39 7.45 -2.59
CA ILE A 263 -16.46 8.37 -1.92
C ILE A 263 -15.17 8.40 -2.73
N GLY A 264 -14.77 9.58 -3.16
CA GLY A 264 -13.55 9.81 -3.92
C GLY A 264 -13.74 10.75 -5.10
N ASP A 265 -12.63 11.26 -5.59
CA ASP A 265 -12.54 12.16 -6.72
C ASP A 265 -11.45 11.69 -7.70
N GLY A 266 -11.34 12.31 -8.86
CA GLY A 266 -10.28 12.01 -9.82
C GLY A 266 -10.61 12.43 -11.23
N VAL A 267 -9.65 12.17 -12.12
CA VAL A 267 -9.72 12.64 -13.54
C VAL A 267 -10.93 12.11 -14.31
N LEU A 268 -11.57 11.05 -13.85
CA LEU A 268 -12.73 10.44 -14.48
C LEU A 268 -14.08 10.89 -13.90
N LEU A 269 -14.13 11.79 -12.90
CA LEU A 269 -15.38 12.17 -12.24
C LEU A 269 -16.46 12.60 -13.24
N ASN A 270 -16.15 13.54 -14.12
CA ASN A 270 -17.12 14.06 -15.11
C ASN A 270 -17.59 12.96 -16.07
N LYS A 271 -16.68 12.08 -16.53
CA LYS A 271 -17.00 10.97 -17.44
C LYS A 271 -17.92 9.95 -16.77
N LEU A 272 -17.62 9.59 -15.52
CA LEU A 272 -18.38 8.60 -14.76
C LEU A 272 -19.73 9.14 -14.28
N SER A 273 -19.81 10.42 -13.92
CA SER A 273 -21.08 11.09 -13.59
C SER A 273 -22.02 11.16 -14.80
N ALA A 274 -21.49 11.49 -15.98
CA ALA A 274 -22.26 11.47 -17.22
C ALA A 274 -22.71 10.05 -17.60
N LEU A 275 -21.85 9.04 -17.39
CA LEU A 275 -22.21 7.64 -17.59
C LEU A 275 -23.34 7.22 -16.66
N ALA A 276 -23.22 7.48 -15.36
CA ALA A 276 -24.23 7.12 -14.37
C ALA A 276 -25.58 7.80 -14.68
N LYS A 277 -25.56 9.08 -15.01
CA LYS A 277 -26.78 9.79 -15.42
C LYS A 277 -27.48 9.13 -16.60
N ARG A 278 -26.75 8.80 -17.66
CA ARG A 278 -27.27 8.14 -18.85
C ARG A 278 -27.78 6.72 -18.55
N GLU A 279 -27.01 5.94 -17.78
CA GLU A 279 -27.36 4.54 -17.51
C GLU A 279 -28.52 4.40 -16.53
N PHE A 280 -28.75 5.37 -15.66
CA PHE A 280 -29.82 5.33 -14.64
C PHE A 280 -31.04 6.19 -15.00
N GLU A 281 -31.01 6.89 -16.14
CA GLU A 281 -32.14 7.71 -16.61
C GLU A 281 -33.42 6.88 -16.75
N GLY A 282 -34.51 7.35 -16.14
CA GLY A 282 -35.81 6.69 -16.16
C GLY A 282 -35.90 5.40 -15.33
N ILE A 283 -34.94 5.16 -14.41
CA ILE A 283 -34.96 4.00 -13.52
C ILE A 283 -35.27 4.43 -12.08
N ASP A 284 -36.50 4.23 -11.64
CA ASP A 284 -37.02 4.78 -10.38
C ASP A 284 -36.49 4.08 -9.11
N ASN A 285 -35.97 2.85 -9.21
CA ASN A 285 -35.47 2.09 -8.08
C ASN A 285 -33.96 2.23 -7.83
N ILE A 286 -33.27 3.16 -8.53
CA ILE A 286 -31.88 3.49 -8.28
C ILE A 286 -31.76 4.92 -7.73
N GLU A 287 -31.01 5.04 -6.64
CA GLU A 287 -30.55 6.31 -6.08
C GLU A 287 -29.02 6.28 -6.03
N TYR A 288 -28.36 7.32 -6.53
CA TYR A 288 -26.88 7.35 -6.54
C TYR A 288 -26.33 8.75 -6.29
N GLU A 289 -25.08 8.80 -5.81
CA GLU A 289 -24.38 10.05 -5.59
C GLU A 289 -22.86 9.84 -5.57
N PHE A 290 -22.12 10.76 -6.21
CA PHE A 290 -20.67 10.93 -6.05
C PHE A 290 -20.43 11.97 -4.97
N LEU A 291 -19.89 11.53 -3.83
CA LEU A 291 -19.73 12.36 -2.61
C LEU A 291 -18.47 13.25 -2.64
N GLY A 292 -17.60 13.04 -3.64
CA GLY A 292 -16.30 13.69 -3.67
C GLY A 292 -15.27 13.09 -2.70
N SER A 293 -14.14 13.77 -2.56
CA SER A 293 -13.06 13.35 -1.65
C SER A 293 -13.42 13.64 -0.20
N TYR A 294 -13.22 12.64 0.66
CA TYR A 294 -13.35 12.74 2.11
C TYR A 294 -11.98 12.57 2.76
N GLU A 295 -11.76 13.27 3.87
CA GLU A 295 -10.67 12.96 4.77
C GLU A 295 -10.96 11.63 5.49
N ASN A 296 -9.92 10.94 5.97
CA ASN A 296 -10.08 9.60 6.55
C ASN A 296 -11.12 9.55 7.68
N TRP A 297 -11.15 10.58 8.55
CA TRP A 297 -12.14 10.64 9.63
C TRP A 297 -13.57 10.80 9.13
N GLU A 298 -13.79 11.51 8.00
CA GLU A 298 -15.11 11.69 7.38
C GLU A 298 -15.63 10.38 6.79
N VAL A 299 -14.73 9.55 6.23
CA VAL A 299 -15.08 8.20 5.75
C VAL A 299 -15.67 7.35 6.89
N TYR A 300 -15.05 7.39 8.07
CA TYR A 300 -15.54 6.65 9.23
C TYR A 300 -16.84 7.23 9.81
N GLU A 301 -17.00 8.56 9.81
CA GLU A 301 -18.28 9.17 10.18
C GLU A 301 -19.39 8.80 9.18
N TYR A 302 -19.05 8.65 7.90
CA TYR A 302 -19.99 8.15 6.91
C TYR A 302 -20.42 6.71 7.21
N TYR A 303 -19.49 5.81 7.52
CA TYR A 303 -19.77 4.43 7.92
C TYR A 303 -20.67 4.32 9.16
N LYS A 304 -20.49 5.21 10.12
CA LYS A 304 -21.24 5.26 11.37
C LYS A 304 -22.67 5.75 11.18
N ASN A 305 -22.86 6.75 10.33
CA ASN A 305 -24.11 7.49 10.25
C ASN A 305 -25.05 6.95 9.16
N ASN A 306 -24.54 6.22 8.17
CA ASN A 306 -25.31 5.74 7.04
C ASN A 306 -25.46 4.21 7.04
N PRO A 307 -26.57 3.67 6.52
CA PRO A 307 -26.67 2.24 6.29
C PRO A 307 -25.75 1.84 5.13
N ILE A 308 -25.02 0.72 5.30
CA ILE A 308 -24.18 0.15 4.24
C ILE A 308 -24.28 -1.37 4.35
N ASP A 309 -24.78 -2.00 3.31
CA ASP A 309 -24.91 -3.45 3.27
C ASP A 309 -23.64 -4.11 2.73
N VAL A 310 -23.03 -3.50 1.72
CA VAL A 310 -21.84 -4.05 1.05
C VAL A 310 -20.92 -2.95 0.55
N PHE A 311 -19.62 -3.17 0.70
CA PHE A 311 -18.57 -2.38 0.08
C PHE A 311 -18.10 -3.07 -1.21
N VAL A 312 -18.03 -2.32 -2.31
CA VAL A 312 -17.64 -2.85 -3.62
C VAL A 312 -16.38 -2.17 -4.12
N ASN A 313 -15.37 -2.98 -4.43
CA ASN A 313 -14.18 -2.59 -5.17
C ASN A 313 -14.20 -3.30 -6.53
N THR A 314 -13.87 -2.58 -7.60
CA THR A 314 -13.85 -3.12 -8.98
C THR A 314 -12.48 -2.98 -9.65
N SER A 315 -11.44 -2.74 -8.88
CA SER A 315 -10.10 -2.40 -9.37
C SER A 315 -9.47 -3.52 -10.19
N LEU A 316 -8.83 -3.18 -11.30
CA LEU A 316 -7.97 -4.10 -12.06
C LEU A 316 -6.73 -4.53 -11.29
N SER A 317 -6.32 -3.72 -10.31
CA SER A 317 -5.03 -3.88 -9.68
C SER A 317 -5.02 -3.15 -8.32
N GLU A 318 -4.63 -3.89 -7.29
CA GLU A 318 -4.44 -3.39 -5.93
C GLU A 318 -3.14 -3.93 -5.33
N GLY A 319 -2.63 -3.23 -4.30
CA GLY A 319 -1.66 -3.81 -3.38
C GLY A 319 -2.43 -4.55 -2.28
N VAL A 320 -2.61 -3.88 -1.16
CA VAL A 320 -3.54 -4.25 -0.08
C VAL A 320 -4.42 -3.02 0.17
N PRO A 321 -5.65 -2.99 -0.32
CA PRO A 321 -6.47 -1.78 -0.36
C PRO A 321 -6.94 -1.35 1.03
N VAL A 322 -6.58 -0.12 1.42
CA VAL A 322 -6.93 0.48 2.72
C VAL A 322 -8.44 0.58 2.88
N SER A 323 -9.14 1.02 1.84
CA SER A 323 -10.60 1.19 1.88
C SER A 323 -11.36 -0.10 2.17
N ILE A 324 -10.80 -1.26 1.79
CA ILE A 324 -11.36 -2.57 2.17
C ILE A 324 -11.09 -2.84 3.66
N MET A 325 -9.89 -2.55 4.18
CA MET A 325 -9.59 -2.70 5.61
C MET A 325 -10.53 -1.84 6.47
N GLU A 326 -10.75 -0.60 6.05
CA GLU A 326 -11.64 0.35 6.73
C GLU A 326 -13.08 -0.15 6.73
N ALA A 327 -13.59 -0.62 5.59
CA ALA A 327 -14.92 -1.19 5.50
C ALA A 327 -15.06 -2.44 6.39
N MET A 328 -14.07 -3.33 6.37
CA MET A 328 -14.06 -4.53 7.23
C MET A 328 -14.04 -4.17 8.72
N SER A 329 -13.28 -3.13 9.12
CA SER A 329 -13.23 -2.65 10.51
C SER A 329 -14.59 -2.13 11.01
N CYS A 330 -15.46 -1.74 10.08
CA CYS A 330 -16.82 -1.27 10.35
C CYS A 330 -17.89 -2.35 10.11
N HIS A 331 -17.51 -3.64 10.12
CA HIS A 331 -18.44 -4.77 9.93
C HIS A 331 -19.13 -4.80 8.56
N ILE A 332 -18.53 -4.25 7.52
CA ILE A 332 -19.13 -4.20 6.18
C ILE A 332 -18.59 -5.38 5.35
N PRO A 333 -19.48 -6.22 4.77
CA PRO A 333 -19.10 -7.26 3.82
C PRO A 333 -18.52 -6.68 2.52
N ILE A 334 -17.69 -7.46 1.82
CA ILE A 334 -16.90 -6.98 0.69
C ILE A 334 -17.23 -7.75 -0.59
N ILE A 335 -17.34 -7.05 -1.70
CA ILE A 335 -17.23 -7.61 -3.06
C ILE A 335 -15.99 -7.00 -3.71
N ALA A 336 -15.05 -7.82 -4.16
CA ALA A 336 -13.85 -7.32 -4.82
C ALA A 336 -13.22 -8.38 -5.75
N PRO A 337 -12.48 -7.95 -6.81
CA PRO A 337 -11.77 -8.87 -7.69
C PRO A 337 -10.52 -9.45 -7.02
N ASN A 338 -10.13 -10.65 -7.44
CA ASN A 338 -8.92 -11.35 -6.96
C ASN A 338 -7.65 -10.72 -7.56
N VAL A 339 -7.26 -9.56 -7.05
CA VAL A 339 -6.07 -8.81 -7.47
C VAL A 339 -5.22 -8.42 -6.27
N GLY A 340 -3.90 -8.55 -6.39
CA GLY A 340 -2.96 -8.22 -5.31
C GLY A 340 -3.27 -8.97 -4.02
N GLY A 341 -3.32 -8.26 -2.90
CA GLY A 341 -3.62 -8.82 -1.57
C GLY A 341 -5.10 -8.98 -1.25
N VAL A 342 -6.02 -8.75 -2.20
CA VAL A 342 -7.48 -8.82 -1.94
C VAL A 342 -7.93 -10.23 -1.57
N SER A 343 -7.30 -11.28 -2.10
CA SER A 343 -7.62 -12.68 -1.73
C SER A 343 -7.34 -13.03 -0.27
N ASP A 344 -6.48 -12.26 0.40
CA ASP A 344 -6.24 -12.40 1.85
C ASP A 344 -7.33 -11.70 2.69
N MET A 345 -8.11 -10.82 2.06
CA MET A 345 -9.12 -9.95 2.70
C MET A 345 -10.55 -10.43 2.48
N VAL A 346 -10.82 -11.08 1.35
CA VAL A 346 -12.16 -11.50 0.97
C VAL A 346 -12.20 -13.01 0.78
N VAL A 347 -13.05 -13.67 1.56
CA VAL A 347 -13.27 -15.11 1.51
C VAL A 347 -14.73 -15.36 1.13
N ASN A 348 -14.94 -16.11 0.04
CA ASN A 348 -16.27 -16.40 -0.48
C ASN A 348 -17.20 -16.97 0.59
N GLU A 349 -18.40 -16.41 0.68
CA GLU A 349 -19.47 -16.81 1.59
C GLU A 349 -19.12 -16.73 3.09
N TYR A 350 -17.92 -16.21 3.40
CA TYR A 350 -17.50 -15.96 4.78
C TYR A 350 -17.69 -14.48 5.18
N ASN A 351 -17.10 -13.56 4.42
CA ASN A 351 -17.23 -12.11 4.64
C ASN A 351 -17.58 -11.33 3.36
N GLY A 352 -17.85 -12.00 2.26
CA GLY A 352 -18.17 -11.36 0.99
C GLY A 352 -18.02 -12.28 -0.21
N TYR A 353 -17.75 -11.69 -1.36
CA TYR A 353 -17.51 -12.39 -2.62
C TYR A 353 -16.23 -11.93 -3.30
N LEU A 354 -15.31 -12.86 -3.49
CA LEU A 354 -14.09 -12.66 -4.27
C LEU A 354 -14.40 -13.00 -5.73
N LEU A 355 -14.36 -11.99 -6.59
CA LEU A 355 -14.62 -12.13 -8.03
C LEU A 355 -13.36 -12.61 -8.77
N SER A 356 -13.50 -13.00 -10.04
CA SER A 356 -12.36 -13.31 -10.88
C SER A 356 -11.44 -12.08 -11.04
N LYS A 357 -10.16 -12.31 -11.37
CA LYS A 357 -9.17 -11.24 -11.55
C LYS A 357 -9.62 -10.18 -12.57
N GLU A 358 -10.21 -10.63 -13.67
CA GLU A 358 -10.75 -9.77 -14.74
C GLU A 358 -12.27 -9.72 -14.68
N CYS A 359 -12.81 -9.50 -13.47
CA CYS A 359 -14.23 -9.62 -13.20
C CYS A 359 -15.10 -8.93 -14.27
N GLN A 360 -16.11 -9.66 -14.71
CA GLN A 360 -17.08 -9.16 -15.67
C GLN A 360 -18.29 -8.57 -14.96
N VAL A 361 -19.00 -7.69 -15.66
CA VAL A 361 -20.24 -7.06 -15.14
C VAL A 361 -21.20 -8.11 -14.58
N GLN A 362 -21.34 -9.26 -15.23
CA GLN A 362 -22.27 -10.31 -14.78
C GLN A 362 -21.88 -10.90 -13.41
N GLU A 363 -20.59 -11.10 -13.14
CA GLU A 363 -20.12 -11.58 -11.84
C GLU A 363 -20.47 -10.59 -10.71
N ILE A 364 -20.34 -9.29 -10.98
CA ILE A 364 -20.72 -8.24 -10.01
C ILE A 364 -22.24 -8.28 -9.77
N VAL A 365 -23.03 -8.41 -10.83
CA VAL A 365 -24.51 -8.52 -10.73
C VAL A 365 -24.90 -9.74 -9.91
N ASP A 366 -24.29 -10.89 -10.14
CA ASP A 366 -24.61 -12.14 -9.45
C ASP A 366 -24.23 -12.06 -7.97
N ALA A 367 -23.09 -11.47 -7.62
CA ALA A 367 -22.72 -11.20 -6.24
C ALA A 367 -23.70 -10.22 -5.57
N LEU A 368 -24.00 -9.07 -6.19
CA LEU A 368 -24.93 -8.08 -5.66
C LEU A 368 -26.39 -8.61 -5.54
N SER A 369 -26.78 -9.59 -6.37
CA SER A 369 -28.10 -10.21 -6.29
C SER A 369 -28.34 -10.97 -4.97
N ARG A 370 -27.28 -11.22 -4.21
CA ARG A 370 -27.34 -11.86 -2.90
C ARG A 370 -27.51 -10.86 -1.74
N SER A 371 -28.37 -9.88 -1.91
CA SER A 371 -28.55 -8.76 -0.96
C SER A 371 -28.76 -9.19 0.48
N ASP A 372 -29.55 -10.25 0.73
CA ASP A 372 -29.86 -10.76 2.07
C ASP A 372 -28.62 -11.37 2.76
N PHE A 373 -27.64 -11.89 1.99
CA PHE A 373 -26.39 -12.39 2.51
C PHE A 373 -25.61 -11.30 3.25
N PHE A 374 -25.51 -10.10 2.67
CA PHE A 374 -24.73 -8.98 3.25
C PHE A 374 -25.36 -8.41 4.54
N LYS A 375 -26.64 -8.68 4.78
CA LYS A 375 -27.36 -8.21 5.97
C LYS A 375 -27.31 -9.18 7.15
N GLN A 376 -26.78 -10.39 6.94
CA GLN A 376 -26.62 -11.37 8.01
C GLN A 376 -25.57 -10.91 9.02
N ASP A 377 -25.93 -10.88 10.30
CA ASP A 377 -25.04 -10.46 11.37
C ASP A 377 -23.77 -11.34 11.44
N LYS A 378 -23.90 -12.63 11.11
CA LYS A 378 -22.76 -13.55 11.02
C LYS A 378 -21.73 -13.08 9.98
N ILE A 379 -22.18 -12.73 8.78
CA ILE A 379 -21.29 -12.32 7.67
C ILE A 379 -20.60 -10.99 8.00
N ARG A 380 -21.33 -10.06 8.54
CA ARG A 380 -20.82 -8.77 9.01
C ARG A 380 -19.78 -8.95 10.13
N LYS A 381 -20.07 -9.81 11.11
CA LYS A 381 -19.12 -10.17 12.16
C LYS A 381 -17.87 -10.87 11.62
N ASN A 382 -18.01 -11.72 10.62
CA ASN A 382 -16.89 -12.38 9.97
C ASN A 382 -15.95 -11.37 9.29
N SER A 383 -16.50 -10.33 8.64
CA SER A 383 -15.70 -9.25 8.05
C SER A 383 -14.83 -8.57 9.11
N TYR A 384 -15.44 -8.22 10.25
CA TYR A 384 -14.71 -7.61 11.37
C TYR A 384 -13.71 -8.58 12.03
N ASN A 385 -14.04 -9.86 12.20
CA ASN A 385 -13.12 -10.83 12.76
C ASN A 385 -11.87 -11.00 11.90
N LEU A 386 -12.03 -11.03 10.58
CA LEU A 386 -10.90 -11.11 9.66
C LEU A 386 -10.05 -9.83 9.68
N PHE A 387 -10.67 -8.67 9.84
CA PHE A 387 -9.98 -7.41 10.10
C PHE A 387 -9.15 -7.49 11.40
N LEU A 388 -9.74 -7.92 12.52
CA LEU A 388 -9.04 -8.05 13.80
C LEU A 388 -7.85 -9.03 13.71
N GLU A 389 -8.03 -10.10 12.98
CA GLU A 389 -6.99 -11.12 12.81
C GLU A 389 -5.79 -10.58 12.00
N LYS A 390 -6.05 -9.88 10.88
CA LYS A 390 -5.01 -9.61 9.87
C LYS A 390 -4.68 -8.13 9.69
N TYR A 391 -5.61 -7.20 9.94
CA TYR A 391 -5.48 -5.80 9.53
C TYR A 391 -5.68 -4.78 10.66
N ASN A 392 -5.69 -5.24 11.90
CA ASN A 392 -5.72 -4.36 13.07
C ASN A 392 -4.36 -3.69 13.26
N ALA A 393 -4.32 -2.36 13.13
CA ALA A 393 -3.09 -1.57 13.21
C ALA A 393 -2.36 -1.74 14.54
N GLU A 394 -3.08 -1.71 15.65
CA GLU A 394 -2.49 -1.86 16.99
C GLU A 394 -1.73 -3.18 17.12
N LYS A 395 -2.36 -4.29 16.72
CA LYS A 395 -1.74 -5.61 16.74
C LYS A 395 -0.52 -5.66 15.81
N ASN A 396 -0.70 -5.25 14.55
CA ASN A 396 0.31 -5.44 13.51
C ASN A 396 1.55 -4.57 13.74
N TYR A 397 1.36 -3.30 14.10
CA TYR A 397 2.48 -2.40 14.29
C TYR A 397 3.20 -2.59 15.63
N LYS A 398 2.51 -2.98 16.71
CA LYS A 398 3.17 -3.39 17.95
C LYS A 398 4.11 -4.56 17.71
N ILE A 399 3.62 -5.63 17.07
CA ILE A 399 4.44 -6.81 16.74
C ILE A 399 5.63 -6.42 15.85
N PHE A 400 5.40 -5.59 14.84
CA PHE A 400 6.45 -5.12 13.93
C PHE A 400 7.53 -4.33 14.67
N VAL A 401 7.14 -3.33 15.46
CA VAL A 401 8.08 -2.48 16.19
C VAL A 401 8.87 -3.29 17.21
N GLU A 402 8.25 -4.20 17.94
CA GLU A 402 8.93 -5.13 18.83
C GLU A 402 9.96 -5.99 18.07
N ASP A 403 9.58 -6.56 16.92
CA ASP A 403 10.46 -7.44 16.12
C ASP A 403 11.69 -6.71 15.53
N ILE A 404 11.56 -5.45 15.17
CA ILE A 404 12.69 -4.69 14.63
C ILE A 404 13.66 -4.22 15.72
N VAL A 405 13.24 -4.08 16.98
CA VAL A 405 14.10 -3.60 18.07
C VAL A 405 14.71 -4.71 18.92
N ILE A 406 14.30 -5.95 18.76
CA ILE A 406 14.94 -7.14 19.35
C ILE A 406 16.20 -7.50 18.57
#